data_18110df46fda3a472dfa9d3735df9429
#
_entry.id   18110df46fda3a472dfa9d3735df9429
#
_cell.length_a   1.000
_cell.length_b   1.000
_cell.length_c   1.000
_cell.angle_alpha   90.00
_cell.angle_beta   90.00
_cell.angle_gamma   90.00
#
_symmetry.space_group_name_H-M   'P 1'
#
loop_
_entity.id
_entity.type
_entity.pdbx_description
1 polymer ?
#
loop_
_entity_poly.entity_id
_entity_poly.type
_entity_poly.pdbx_seq_one_letter_code
_entity_poly.pdbx_strand_id
1 'polypeptide(L)'
;MSRGVNKVILVGNLGQKPEMRYTATQTAVANLSIATTESWKDKESGENRDKTEWHRVVFFGNLAEIAEKYLDKGSSVYVEGKIQTRKWQDKDGNDRYTTEVLGNQLTMLGSRGSSDNSNQMESTSDTPFPEDDSGEGLTAVSYTHLRAHETRHDLVCRLLLE
;
A
#
# COMPACT_ATOMS: atom_id res chain seq x y z
N MET A 1 19.16 29.49 15.11
CA MET A 1 19.38 28.32 14.28
C MET A 1 18.06 27.94 13.60
N SER A 2 18.02 27.84 12.28
CA SER A 2 16.84 27.40 11.55
C SER A 2 16.64 25.90 11.76
N ARG A 3 15.39 25.45 11.98
CA ARG A 3 15.05 24.03 12.09
C ARG A 3 14.81 23.48 10.67
N GLY A 4 15.62 22.52 10.27
CA GLY A 4 15.42 21.80 9.02
C GLY A 4 14.35 20.70 9.14
N VAL A 5 13.79 20.28 8.01
CA VAL A 5 12.89 19.13 7.91
C VAL A 5 13.63 17.99 7.22
N ASN A 6 13.58 16.79 7.81
CA ASN A 6 14.09 15.57 7.21
C ASN A 6 12.95 14.54 7.23
N LYS A 7 12.19 14.48 6.15
CA LYS A 7 11.06 13.57 5.97
C LYS A 7 11.11 12.94 4.59
N VAL A 8 10.90 11.64 4.55
CA VAL A 8 10.79 10.84 3.33
C VAL A 8 9.45 10.12 3.36
N ILE A 9 8.76 10.11 2.22
CA ILE A 9 7.53 9.37 2.00
C ILE A 9 7.76 8.47 0.78
N LEU A 10 7.52 7.18 0.93
CA LEU A 10 7.64 6.19 -0.13
C LEU A 10 6.34 5.43 -0.27
N VAL A 11 5.89 5.27 -1.51
CA VAL A 11 4.81 4.34 -1.90
C VAL A 11 5.39 3.43 -2.96
N GLY A 12 5.42 2.13 -2.67
CA GLY A 12 6.03 1.18 -3.59
C GLY A 12 5.79 -0.26 -3.16
N ASN A 13 6.48 -1.17 -3.84
CA ASN A 13 6.33 -2.60 -3.61
C ASN A 13 7.62 -3.20 -3.06
N LEU A 14 7.48 -4.20 -2.18
CA LEU A 14 8.63 -4.94 -1.68
C LEU A 14 9.23 -5.82 -2.77
N GLY A 15 10.55 -5.71 -2.96
CA GLY A 15 11.29 -6.58 -3.87
C GLY A 15 11.53 -7.97 -3.31
N GLN A 16 11.57 -8.09 -2.00
CA GLN A 16 11.79 -9.34 -1.27
C GLN A 16 11.10 -9.28 0.09
N LYS A 17 10.97 -10.45 0.74
CA LYS A 17 10.50 -10.52 2.12
C LYS A 17 11.42 -9.70 3.05
N PRO A 18 10.86 -9.02 4.07
CA PRO A 18 11.67 -8.30 5.06
C PRO A 18 12.73 -9.18 5.72
N GLU A 19 13.96 -8.68 5.79
CA GLU A 19 15.06 -9.36 6.47
C GLU A 19 15.10 -8.92 7.94
N MET A 20 14.78 -9.87 8.83
CA MET A 20 14.85 -9.64 10.26
C MET A 20 16.22 -9.89 10.84
N ARG A 21 16.62 -9.02 11.76
CA ARG A 21 17.82 -9.18 12.60
C ARG A 21 17.51 -8.66 14.00
N TYR A 22 18.24 -9.17 14.97
CA TYR A 22 18.17 -8.69 16.34
C TYR A 22 19.49 -8.03 16.73
N THR A 23 19.41 -6.88 17.37
CA THR A 23 20.59 -6.21 17.93
C THR A 23 21.08 -6.97 19.16
N ALA A 24 22.28 -6.61 19.64
CA ALA A 24 22.81 -7.16 20.91
C ALA A 24 21.88 -6.89 22.11
N THR A 25 21.05 -5.86 22.04
CA THR A 25 20.02 -5.52 23.03
C THR A 25 18.67 -6.18 22.77
N GLN A 26 18.62 -7.21 21.89
CA GLN A 26 17.41 -7.93 21.49
C GLN A 26 16.32 -7.06 20.84
N THR A 27 16.68 -5.89 20.32
CA THR A 27 15.75 -5.06 19.57
C THR A 27 15.61 -5.62 18.15
N ALA A 28 14.36 -5.88 17.73
CA ALA A 28 14.04 -6.32 16.38
C ALA A 28 14.37 -5.21 15.36
N VAL A 29 15.00 -5.58 14.25
CA VAL A 29 15.34 -4.69 13.13
C VAL A 29 14.95 -5.37 11.84
N ALA A 30 14.07 -4.75 11.05
CA ALA A 30 13.68 -5.22 9.73
C ALA A 30 14.30 -4.34 8.64
N ASN A 31 14.98 -4.96 7.69
CA ASN A 31 15.47 -4.30 6.49
C ASN A 31 14.53 -4.64 5.32
N LEU A 32 14.00 -3.61 4.68
CA LEU A 32 13.12 -3.71 3.54
C LEU A 32 13.77 -3.10 2.30
N SER A 33 13.58 -3.74 1.15
CA SER A 33 13.92 -3.18 -0.16
C SER A 33 12.63 -2.82 -0.87
N ILE A 34 12.38 -1.53 -1.08
CA ILE A 34 11.16 -1.00 -1.67
C ILE A 34 11.48 -0.44 -3.05
N ALA A 35 10.76 -0.91 -4.08
CA ALA A 35 10.82 -0.39 -5.43
C ALA A 35 9.78 0.70 -5.63
N THR A 36 10.21 1.85 -6.13
CA THR A 36 9.33 2.88 -6.68
C THR A 36 9.57 2.97 -8.19
N THR A 37 8.52 2.92 -8.98
CA THR A 37 8.61 2.95 -10.44
C THR A 37 7.95 4.21 -10.97
N GLU A 38 8.69 4.96 -11.75
CA GLU A 38 8.22 6.10 -12.51
C GLU A 38 8.08 5.71 -13.98
N SER A 39 6.93 6.04 -14.57
CA SER A 39 6.65 5.78 -15.98
C SER A 39 6.40 7.09 -16.70
N TRP A 40 7.08 7.31 -17.81
CA TRP A 40 6.87 8.50 -18.63
C TRP A 40 6.92 8.15 -20.13
N LYS A 41 6.28 8.99 -20.91
CA LYS A 41 6.35 8.89 -22.37
C LYS A 41 7.54 9.70 -22.89
N ASP A 42 8.44 9.03 -23.59
CA ASP A 42 9.56 9.70 -24.27
C ASP A 42 9.00 10.60 -25.40
N LYS A 43 9.42 11.85 -25.40
CA LYS A 43 8.91 12.85 -26.37
C LYS A 43 9.48 12.67 -27.77
N GLU A 44 10.65 12.05 -27.91
CA GLU A 44 11.31 11.85 -29.19
C GLU A 44 10.89 10.55 -29.86
N SER A 45 10.87 9.44 -29.11
CA SER A 45 10.49 8.13 -29.63
C SER A 45 9.00 7.81 -29.51
N GLY A 46 8.27 8.52 -28.62
CA GLY A 46 6.86 8.23 -28.32
C GLY A 46 6.63 6.97 -27.51
N GLU A 47 7.69 6.29 -27.08
CA GLU A 47 7.65 5.06 -26.31
C GLU A 47 7.46 5.35 -24.81
N ASN A 48 6.81 4.42 -24.11
CA ASN A 48 6.74 4.46 -22.65
C ASN A 48 8.06 3.94 -22.08
N ARG A 49 8.65 4.72 -21.17
CA ARG A 49 9.86 4.34 -20.43
C ARG A 49 9.56 4.25 -18.95
N ASP A 50 10.09 3.21 -18.33
CA ASP A 50 9.96 2.97 -16.89
C ASP A 50 11.33 3.03 -16.23
N LYS A 51 11.39 3.68 -15.08
CA LYS A 51 12.57 3.73 -14.23
C LYS A 51 12.20 3.28 -12.83
N THR A 52 12.88 2.25 -12.34
CA THR A 52 12.67 1.74 -10.98
C THR A 52 13.86 2.14 -10.11
N GLU A 53 13.55 2.76 -8.98
CA GLU A 53 14.52 3.06 -7.93
C GLU A 53 14.29 2.15 -6.72
N TRP A 54 15.39 1.67 -6.14
CA TRP A 54 15.38 0.79 -4.99
C TRP A 54 15.77 1.54 -3.73
N HIS A 55 14.88 1.54 -2.75
CA HIS A 55 15.08 2.20 -1.48
C HIS A 55 15.29 1.20 -0.36
N ARG A 56 16.37 1.38 0.41
CA ARG A 56 16.59 0.63 1.64
C ARG A 56 15.87 1.32 2.78
N VAL A 57 14.95 0.61 3.41
CA VAL A 57 14.18 1.09 4.56
C VAL A 57 14.45 0.20 5.76
N VAL A 58 14.66 0.81 6.91
CA VAL A 58 14.94 0.11 8.17
C VAL A 58 13.88 0.47 9.19
N PHE A 59 13.24 -0.55 9.77
CA PHE A 59 12.32 -0.42 10.89
C PHE A 59 12.90 -1.03 12.15
N PHE A 60 12.53 -0.49 13.31
CA PHE A 60 12.95 -0.97 14.62
C PHE A 60 11.75 -1.36 15.49
N GLY A 61 12.00 -2.31 16.42
CA GLY A 61 11.05 -2.75 17.43
C GLY A 61 9.75 -3.30 16.83
N ASN A 62 8.62 -2.87 17.34
CA ASN A 62 7.30 -3.39 16.98
C ASN A 62 6.98 -3.25 15.46
N LEU A 63 7.41 -2.16 14.82
CA LEU A 63 7.21 -1.98 13.37
C LEU A 63 8.00 -3.00 12.56
N ALA A 64 9.17 -3.42 13.04
CA ALA A 64 9.96 -4.48 12.42
C ALA A 64 9.25 -5.83 12.49
N GLU A 65 8.67 -6.17 13.64
CA GLU A 65 7.90 -7.41 13.84
C GLU A 65 6.62 -7.43 12.99
N ILE A 66 5.92 -6.29 12.90
CA ILE A 66 4.75 -6.14 12.03
C ILE A 66 5.14 -6.34 10.57
N ALA A 67 6.24 -5.74 10.14
CA ALA A 67 6.73 -5.88 8.77
C ALA A 67 7.05 -7.33 8.43
N GLU A 68 7.74 -8.06 9.30
CA GLU A 68 8.05 -9.47 9.09
C GLU A 68 6.79 -10.35 9.00
N LYS A 69 5.84 -10.11 9.89
CA LYS A 69 4.64 -10.95 10.03
C LYS A 69 3.66 -10.79 8.87
N TYR A 70 3.53 -9.59 8.33
CA TYR A 70 2.47 -9.24 7.40
C TYR A 70 2.91 -8.88 5.99
N LEU A 71 4.22 -8.67 5.76
CA LEU A 71 4.74 -8.29 4.46
C LEU A 71 5.52 -9.44 3.81
N ASP A 72 5.21 -9.64 2.54
CA ASP A 72 5.92 -10.58 1.67
C ASP A 72 6.44 -9.85 0.41
N LYS A 73 7.19 -10.56 -0.41
CA LYS A 73 7.62 -10.07 -1.72
C LYS A 73 6.41 -9.60 -2.53
N GLY A 74 6.49 -8.40 -3.09
CA GLY A 74 5.44 -7.79 -3.90
C GLY A 74 4.39 -7.02 -3.10
N SER A 75 4.39 -7.07 -1.77
CA SER A 75 3.46 -6.28 -0.95
C SER A 75 3.58 -4.80 -1.23
N SER A 76 2.45 -4.13 -1.46
CA SER A 76 2.38 -2.68 -1.63
C SER A 76 2.33 -1.99 -0.28
N VAL A 77 3.21 -1.02 -0.07
CA VAL A 77 3.35 -0.32 1.22
C VAL A 77 3.49 1.18 1.04
N TYR A 78 2.97 1.89 2.03
CA TYR A 78 3.25 3.29 2.30
C TYR A 78 4.18 3.37 3.50
N VAL A 79 5.26 4.11 3.37
CA VAL A 79 6.26 4.29 4.42
C VAL A 79 6.54 5.78 4.61
N GLU A 80 6.53 6.22 5.86
CA GLU A 80 7.12 7.50 6.25
C GLU A 80 8.36 7.26 7.09
N GLY A 81 9.35 8.13 6.92
CA GLY A 81 10.58 8.05 7.67
C GLY A 81 11.47 9.27 7.49
N LYS A 82 12.71 9.12 7.86
CA LYS A 82 13.77 10.11 7.64
C LYS A 82 14.96 9.48 6.94
N ILE A 83 15.62 10.24 6.08
CA ILE A 83 16.86 9.79 5.45
C ILE A 83 18.02 9.87 6.44
N GLN A 84 18.85 8.85 6.45
CA GLN A 84 20.07 8.80 7.26
C GLN A 84 21.20 8.18 6.44
N THR A 85 22.37 8.83 6.47
CA THR A 85 23.59 8.28 5.91
C THR A 85 24.48 7.82 7.06
N ARG A 86 24.89 6.56 7.01
CA ARG A 86 25.76 5.95 7.99
C ARG A 86 27.12 5.65 7.37
N LYS A 87 28.18 6.06 8.05
CA LYS A 87 29.55 5.74 7.70
C LYS A 87 29.94 4.41 8.34
N TRP A 88 30.61 3.54 7.59
CA TRP A 88 31.18 2.30 8.08
C TRP A 88 32.48 1.98 7.33
N GLN A 89 33.31 1.13 7.88
CA GLN A 89 34.55 0.71 7.23
C GLN A 89 34.40 -0.70 6.69
N ASP A 90 34.87 -0.90 5.45
CA ASP A 90 34.94 -2.23 4.87
C ASP A 90 36.13 -3.02 5.45
N LYS A 91 36.31 -4.27 5.00
CA LYS A 91 37.39 -5.15 5.48
C LYS A 91 38.78 -4.63 5.13
N ASP A 92 38.87 -3.77 4.13
CA ASP A 92 40.11 -3.17 3.65
C ASP A 92 40.42 -1.83 4.34
N GLY A 93 39.61 -1.42 5.33
CA GLY A 93 39.76 -0.19 6.09
C GLY A 93 39.27 1.07 5.35
N ASN A 94 38.61 0.93 4.20
CA ASN A 94 38.09 2.06 3.46
C ASN A 94 36.76 2.55 4.05
N ASP A 95 36.58 3.86 4.11
CA ASP A 95 35.34 4.47 4.55
C ASP A 95 34.24 4.30 3.49
N ARG A 96 33.12 3.70 3.88
CA ARG A 96 31.90 3.51 3.07
C ARG A 96 30.74 4.26 3.69
N TYR A 97 29.86 4.71 2.83
CA TYR A 97 28.64 5.39 3.22
C TYR A 97 27.42 4.61 2.73
N THR A 98 26.48 4.39 3.60
CA THR A 98 25.21 3.76 3.26
C THR A 98 24.09 4.72 3.62
N THR A 99 23.30 5.10 2.61
CA THR A 99 22.09 5.91 2.80
C THR A 99 20.90 4.99 2.91
N GLU A 100 20.13 5.16 3.97
CA GLU A 100 18.94 4.37 4.28
C GLU A 100 17.83 5.27 4.83
N VAL A 101 16.60 4.84 4.71
CA VAL A 101 15.44 5.51 5.29
C VAL A 101 15.10 4.83 6.61
N LEU A 102 15.15 5.57 7.71
CA LEU A 102 14.63 5.10 9.00
C LEU A 102 13.12 5.30 9.01
N GLY A 103 12.38 4.20 8.89
CA GLY A 103 10.92 4.22 8.90
C GLY A 103 10.37 4.45 10.31
N ASN A 104 9.40 5.34 10.41
CA ASN A 104 8.65 5.63 11.64
C ASN A 104 7.15 5.32 11.50
N GLN A 105 6.65 5.14 10.26
CA GLN A 105 5.29 4.73 9.97
C GLN A 105 5.27 3.75 8.79
N LEU A 106 4.42 2.74 8.91
CA LEU A 106 4.20 1.72 7.89
C LEU A 106 2.70 1.47 7.73
N THR A 107 2.21 1.54 6.50
CA THR A 107 0.82 1.20 6.15
C THR A 107 0.82 0.26 4.96
N MET A 108 0.13 -0.86 5.09
CA MET A 108 -0.06 -1.82 4.01
C MET A 108 -1.17 -1.34 3.08
N LEU A 109 -0.88 -1.20 1.79
CA LEU A 109 -1.82 -0.69 0.79
C LEU A 109 -2.50 -1.81 -0.02
N GLY A 110 -2.00 -3.03 0.05
CA GLY A 110 -2.58 -4.18 -0.63
C GLY A 110 -3.83 -4.68 0.09
N SER A 111 -4.86 -5.04 -0.66
CA SER A 111 -5.92 -5.91 -0.17
C SER A 111 -5.28 -7.21 0.30
N ARG A 112 -5.58 -7.65 1.53
CA ARG A 112 -5.36 -9.05 1.90
C ARG A 112 -5.98 -9.88 0.80
N GLY A 113 -5.16 -10.57 0.00
CA GLY A 113 -5.67 -11.58 -0.90
C GLY A 113 -6.59 -12.46 -0.11
N SER A 114 -7.86 -12.45 -0.46
CA SER A 114 -8.80 -13.48 -0.07
C SER A 114 -8.12 -14.77 -0.48
N SER A 115 -7.57 -15.49 0.49
CA SER A 115 -7.35 -16.92 0.33
C SER A 115 -8.69 -17.46 -0.10
N ASP A 116 -8.76 -17.90 -1.35
CA ASP A 116 -9.84 -18.72 -1.87
C ASP A 116 -10.15 -19.85 -0.89
N ASN A 117 -11.10 -19.58 -0.02
CA ASN A 117 -11.86 -20.66 0.59
C ASN A 117 -13.03 -20.90 -0.35
N SER A 118 -12.73 -21.54 -1.48
CA SER A 118 -13.72 -22.22 -2.30
C SER A 118 -14.26 -23.39 -1.49
N ASN A 119 -15.13 -23.08 -0.54
CA ASN A 119 -16.03 -24.05 0.04
C ASN A 119 -17.01 -24.42 -1.07
N GLN A 120 -16.72 -25.54 -1.76
CA GLN A 120 -17.70 -26.28 -2.52
C GLN A 120 -18.94 -26.46 -1.66
N MET A 121 -19.96 -25.67 -1.91
CA MET A 121 -21.31 -26.03 -1.53
C MET A 121 -21.77 -27.07 -2.53
N GLU A 122 -21.69 -28.32 -2.10
CA GLU A 122 -22.41 -29.42 -2.70
C GLU A 122 -23.89 -29.05 -2.79
N SER A 123 -24.36 -28.99 -4.03
CA SER A 123 -25.78 -28.93 -4.35
C SER A 123 -26.42 -30.28 -3.99
N THR A 124 -27.14 -30.32 -2.91
CA THR A 124 -28.16 -31.36 -2.73
C THR A 124 -29.50 -30.81 -3.20
N SER A 125 -29.88 -31.33 -4.35
CA SER A 125 -31.24 -31.27 -4.93
C SER A 125 -32.27 -31.93 -4.02
N ASP A 126 -33.50 -31.49 -4.24
CA ASP A 126 -34.79 -32.12 -3.94
C ASP A 126 -35.39 -31.93 -2.54
N THR A 127 -36.34 -30.98 -2.51
CA THR A 127 -37.65 -31.26 -1.96
C THR A 127 -38.71 -30.41 -2.66
N PRO A 128 -39.89 -30.98 -2.98
CA PRO A 128 -40.92 -30.36 -3.78
C PRO A 128 -41.80 -29.41 -2.94
N PHE A 129 -42.24 -28.36 -3.60
CA PHE A 129 -43.28 -27.45 -3.10
C PHE A 129 -44.62 -28.15 -2.98
N PRO A 130 -45.43 -27.90 -1.95
CA PRO A 130 -46.88 -27.99 -2.07
C PRO A 130 -47.44 -26.62 -2.43
N GLU A 131 -48.17 -26.58 -3.54
CA GLU A 131 -49.15 -25.54 -3.83
C GLU A 131 -50.26 -25.57 -2.78
N ASP A 132 -50.61 -24.44 -2.20
CA ASP A 132 -51.99 -24.17 -1.83
C ASP A 132 -52.33 -22.70 -1.86
N ASP A 133 -53.48 -22.48 -2.36
CA ASP A 133 -54.28 -21.43 -2.89
C ASP A 133 -54.78 -20.43 -1.85
N SER A 134 -55.11 -19.25 -2.37
CA SER A 134 -56.06 -18.25 -1.88
C SER A 134 -55.58 -17.03 -1.10
N GLY A 135 -55.78 -15.89 -1.74
CA GLY A 135 -56.50 -14.81 -1.11
C GLY A 135 -55.79 -13.45 -0.96
N GLU A 136 -56.03 -12.58 -1.91
CA GLU A 136 -56.34 -11.15 -1.80
C GLU A 136 -55.49 -10.20 -0.91
N GLY A 137 -55.08 -9.11 -1.53
CA GLY A 137 -55.01 -7.81 -0.86
C GLY A 137 -53.73 -6.98 -1.03
N LEU A 138 -53.68 -6.21 -2.11
CA LEU A 138 -53.26 -4.81 -2.21
C LEU A 138 -52.26 -4.27 -1.19
N THR A 139 -51.05 -3.88 -1.59
CA THR A 139 -50.72 -2.47 -1.87
C THR A 139 -49.27 -2.35 -2.35
N ALA A 140 -49.11 -1.71 -3.47
CA ALA A 140 -47.83 -1.28 -4.02
C ALA A 140 -47.22 -0.18 -3.15
N VAL A 141 -45.97 -0.37 -2.69
CA VAL A 141 -45.12 0.73 -2.24
C VAL A 141 -43.92 0.78 -3.15
N SER A 142 -44.01 1.76 -4.03
CA SER A 142 -42.94 2.19 -4.92
C SER A 142 -41.83 2.82 -4.09
N TYR A 143 -40.68 2.19 -4.03
CA TYR A 143 -39.48 2.87 -3.60
C TYR A 143 -38.79 3.50 -4.78
N THR A 144 -39.03 4.78 -4.94
CA THR A 144 -38.26 5.64 -5.82
C THR A 144 -36.83 5.78 -5.30
N HIS A 145 -35.90 5.25 -6.04
CA HIS A 145 -34.47 5.50 -5.88
C HIS A 145 -34.20 6.98 -6.13
N LEU A 146 -33.81 7.68 -5.08
CA LEU A 146 -33.23 9.01 -5.17
C LEU A 146 -31.79 8.89 -5.66
N ARG A 147 -31.62 9.21 -6.91
CA ARG A 147 -30.35 9.42 -7.56
C ARG A 147 -29.93 10.86 -7.28
N ALA A 148 -29.05 11.08 -6.35
CA ALA A 148 -28.44 12.38 -6.14
C ALA A 148 -26.93 12.21 -6.04
N HIS A 149 -26.25 12.42 -7.13
CA HIS A 149 -24.85 12.85 -7.14
C HIS A 149 -24.61 13.64 -8.44
N GLU A 150 -25.01 14.88 -8.43
CA GLU A 150 -24.41 15.87 -9.29
C GLU A 150 -23.27 16.55 -8.50
N THR A 151 -22.07 16.21 -8.85
CA THR A 151 -20.86 16.92 -8.44
C THR A 151 -20.82 18.25 -9.17
N ARG A 152 -21.05 19.32 -8.43
CA ARG A 152 -20.74 20.69 -8.86
C ARG A 152 -19.24 20.85 -9.03
N HIS A 153 -18.80 20.76 -10.24
CA HIS A 153 -17.47 21.13 -10.69
C HIS A 153 -17.61 22.33 -11.64
N ASP A 154 -17.98 23.47 -11.09
CA ASP A 154 -17.98 24.73 -11.85
C ASP A 154 -18.15 25.89 -10.88
N LEU A 155 -17.07 26.36 -10.26
CA LEU A 155 -17.02 27.70 -9.64
C LEU A 155 -15.62 28.05 -9.05
N VAL A 156 -14.52 27.71 -9.71
CA VAL A 156 -13.19 28.25 -9.34
C VAL A 156 -12.34 28.64 -10.56
N CYS A 157 -12.92 29.14 -11.60
CA CYS A 157 -12.19 29.72 -12.73
C CYS A 157 -12.74 31.07 -13.14
N ARG A 158 -12.87 32.00 -12.19
CA ARG A 158 -13.21 33.38 -12.59
C ARG A 158 -12.87 34.40 -11.51
N LEU A 159 -11.57 34.56 -11.21
CA LEU A 159 -11.04 35.71 -10.49
C LEU A 159 -9.51 35.71 -10.53
N LEU A 160 -8.95 36.01 -11.70
CA LEU A 160 -7.58 36.52 -11.86
C LEU A 160 -7.45 37.04 -13.31
N LEU A 161 -8.07 38.19 -13.55
CA LEU A 161 -7.78 39.11 -14.64
C LEU A 161 -8.35 40.48 -14.27
N GLU A 162 -7.60 41.21 -13.50
CA GLU A 162 -7.42 42.67 -13.52
C GLU A 162 -6.08 42.98 -12.86
#